data_042d9c66590abfd944cd849b4f588f52
#
_entry.id   042d9c66590abfd944cd849b4f588f52
#
_cell.length_a   1.000
_cell.length_b   1.000
_cell.length_c   1.000
_cell.angle_alpha   90.00
_cell.angle_beta   90.00
_cell.angle_gamma   90.00
#
_symmetry.space_group_name_H-M   'P 1'
#
loop_
_entity.id
_entity.type
_entity.pdbx_description
1 polymer ?
#
loop_
_entity_poly.entity_id
_entity_poly.type
_entity_poly.pdbx_seq_one_letter_code
_entity_poly.pdbx_strand_id
1 'polypeptide(L)'
;MEKPRKKPYGPAFWCAFGRAAAQFAAVAALAALLLPGGRAALPEDPAALARTALLAGVVRPVLEEAFYRGLVQRLLERLAGPRWALAGQAVVFGLAHGTVPQKLYGFAMGLVLGDCAEKTGRVWPGAALHSINNWIVLAGCLAGRGV
;
A
#
# COMPACT_ATOMS: atom_id res chain seq x y z
N MET A 1 -5.39 32.24 -21.13
CA MET A 1 -6.30 31.84 -20.02
C MET A 1 -5.55 30.83 -19.16
N GLU A 2 -5.11 31.26 -17.99
CA GLU A 2 -4.40 30.42 -17.02
C GLU A 2 -5.43 29.46 -16.38
N LYS A 3 -5.20 28.14 -16.48
CA LYS A 3 -6.05 27.16 -15.79
C LYS A 3 -6.00 27.42 -14.29
N PRO A 4 -7.15 27.52 -13.58
CA PRO A 4 -7.15 27.76 -12.16
C PRO A 4 -6.33 26.68 -11.45
N ARG A 5 -5.34 27.07 -10.67
CA ARG A 5 -4.54 26.15 -9.83
C ARG A 5 -5.49 25.39 -8.91
N LYS A 6 -5.69 24.10 -9.16
CA LYS A 6 -6.47 23.25 -8.26
C LYS A 6 -5.82 23.33 -6.88
N LYS A 7 -6.62 23.71 -5.86
CA LYS A 7 -6.17 23.66 -4.46
C LYS A 7 -5.60 22.28 -4.17
N PRO A 8 -4.40 22.13 -3.63
CA PRO A 8 -3.69 20.86 -3.52
C PRO A 8 -4.42 19.81 -2.65
N TYR A 9 -5.32 20.25 -1.77
CA TYR A 9 -6.07 19.40 -0.82
C TYR A 9 -7.51 19.89 -0.67
N GLY A 10 -8.29 19.82 -1.76
CA GLY A 10 -9.72 20.15 -1.73
C GLY A 10 -10.58 19.01 -1.17
N PRO A 11 -11.92 19.24 -0.98
CA PRO A 11 -12.84 18.21 -0.44
C PRO A 11 -12.79 16.87 -1.19
N ALA A 12 -12.63 16.91 -2.52
CA ALA A 12 -12.53 15.70 -3.34
C ALA A 12 -11.30 14.85 -3.00
N PHE A 13 -10.17 15.48 -2.68
CA PHE A 13 -8.97 14.77 -2.22
C PHE A 13 -9.24 14.04 -0.90
N TRP A 14 -9.79 14.73 0.08
CA TRP A 14 -10.06 14.13 1.40
C TRP A 14 -11.13 13.03 1.34
N CYS A 15 -12.15 13.20 0.48
CA CYS A 15 -13.13 12.16 0.22
C CYS A 15 -12.50 10.91 -0.41
N ALA A 16 -11.62 11.08 -1.40
CA ALA A 16 -10.90 9.96 -2.03
C ALA A 16 -9.97 9.26 -1.05
N PHE A 17 -9.21 10.01 -0.26
CA PHE A 17 -8.33 9.47 0.78
C PHE A 17 -9.11 8.74 1.87
N GLY A 18 -10.21 9.31 2.38
CA GLY A 18 -11.06 8.68 3.39
C GLY A 18 -11.68 7.36 2.92
N ARG A 19 -12.13 7.30 1.65
CA ARG A 19 -12.58 6.03 1.06
C ARG A 19 -11.47 4.99 0.96
N ALA A 20 -10.29 5.39 0.51
CA ALA A 20 -9.15 4.50 0.44
C ALA A 20 -8.76 3.97 1.83
N ALA A 21 -8.77 4.81 2.85
CA ALA A 21 -8.52 4.40 4.23
C ALA A 21 -9.56 3.40 4.75
N ALA A 22 -10.85 3.62 4.45
CA ALA A 22 -11.91 2.69 4.82
C ALA A 22 -11.79 1.34 4.09
N GLN A 23 -11.53 1.35 2.79
CA GLN A 23 -11.29 0.14 2.00
C GLN A 23 -10.05 -0.62 2.50
N PHE A 24 -8.98 0.11 2.78
CA PHE A 24 -7.76 -0.43 3.38
C PHE A 24 -8.06 -1.15 4.69
N ALA A 25 -8.77 -0.50 5.62
CA ALA A 25 -9.15 -1.10 6.91
C ALA A 25 -10.01 -2.36 6.73
N ALA A 26 -10.96 -2.34 5.78
CA ALA A 26 -11.81 -3.50 5.48
C ALA A 26 -10.99 -4.68 4.92
N VAL A 27 -10.08 -4.43 3.97
CA VAL A 27 -9.21 -5.47 3.40
C VAL A 27 -8.27 -6.03 4.46
N ALA A 28 -7.68 -5.17 5.31
CA ALA A 28 -6.80 -5.60 6.39
C ALA A 28 -7.54 -6.46 7.44
N ALA A 29 -8.74 -6.04 7.84
CA ALA A 29 -9.56 -6.81 8.77
C ALA A 29 -10.00 -8.16 8.20
N LEU A 30 -10.41 -8.19 6.93
CA LEU A 30 -10.79 -9.43 6.26
C LEU A 30 -9.61 -10.38 6.11
N ALA A 31 -8.43 -9.85 5.76
CA ALA A 31 -7.21 -10.64 5.68
C ALA A 31 -6.82 -11.25 7.03
N ALA A 32 -6.92 -10.47 8.11
CA ALA A 32 -6.64 -10.94 9.46
C ALA A 32 -7.60 -12.07 9.91
N LEU A 33 -8.81 -12.09 9.38
CA LEU A 33 -9.81 -13.14 9.68
C LEU A 33 -9.63 -14.39 8.83
N LEU A 34 -9.26 -14.24 7.57
CA LEU A 34 -9.30 -15.32 6.58
C LEU A 34 -7.93 -15.93 6.23
N LEU A 35 -6.86 -15.16 6.39
CA LEU A 35 -5.53 -15.63 6.01
C LEU A 35 -4.76 -16.10 7.24
N PRO A 36 -4.03 -17.23 7.12
CA PRO A 36 -3.18 -17.69 8.21
C PRO A 36 -2.09 -16.67 8.48
N GLY A 37 -1.96 -16.26 9.73
CA GLY A 37 -0.91 -15.34 10.17
C GLY A 37 0.48 -15.96 9.98
N GLY A 38 1.37 -15.22 9.31
CA GLY A 38 2.78 -15.57 9.22
C GLY A 38 3.57 -14.84 10.31
N ARG A 39 4.43 -15.55 11.03
CA ARG A 39 5.37 -14.92 11.96
C ARG A 39 6.69 -14.65 11.23
N ALA A 40 7.03 -13.39 11.05
CA ALA A 40 8.37 -13.02 10.65
C ALA A 40 9.27 -13.03 11.87
N ALA A 41 10.44 -13.71 11.77
CA ALA A 41 11.46 -13.61 12.79
C ALA A 41 12.03 -12.19 12.78
N LEU A 42 11.97 -11.52 13.92
CA LEU A 42 12.53 -10.19 14.11
C LEU A 42 13.89 -10.29 14.79
N PRO A 43 14.83 -9.38 14.47
CA PRO A 43 16.12 -9.34 15.18
C PRO A 43 15.92 -9.10 16.67
N GLU A 44 16.71 -9.78 17.50
CA GLU A 44 16.74 -9.56 18.95
C GLU A 44 17.57 -8.32 19.32
N ASP A 45 18.62 -8.02 18.54
CA ASP A 45 19.42 -6.81 18.72
C ASP A 45 18.61 -5.53 18.50
N PRO A 46 18.55 -4.60 19.47
CA PRO A 46 17.74 -3.39 19.37
C PRO A 46 18.09 -2.48 18.17
N ALA A 47 19.38 -2.38 17.81
CA ALA A 47 19.79 -1.55 16.67
C ALA A 47 19.39 -2.20 15.35
N ALA A 48 19.54 -3.51 15.22
CA ALA A 48 19.07 -4.24 14.05
C ALA A 48 17.53 -4.21 13.94
N LEU A 49 16.81 -4.30 15.05
CA LEU A 49 15.36 -4.18 15.11
C LEU A 49 14.92 -2.78 14.66
N ALA A 50 15.52 -1.72 15.17
CA ALA A 50 15.22 -0.33 14.79
C ALA A 50 15.47 -0.09 13.30
N ARG A 51 16.57 -0.61 12.76
CA ARG A 51 16.88 -0.56 11.32
C ARG A 51 15.83 -1.31 10.50
N THR A 52 15.45 -2.51 10.92
CA THR A 52 14.42 -3.32 10.25
C THR A 52 13.08 -2.60 10.26
N ALA A 53 12.69 -2.00 11.39
CA ALA A 53 11.46 -1.25 11.55
C ALA A 53 11.43 -0.02 10.62
N LEU A 54 12.51 0.76 10.55
CA LEU A 54 12.62 1.91 9.66
C LEU A 54 12.52 1.48 8.18
N LEU A 55 13.29 0.47 7.79
CA LEU A 55 13.32 -0.01 6.41
C LEU A 55 11.97 -0.61 6.00
N ALA A 56 11.40 -1.51 6.79
CA ALA A 56 10.15 -2.18 6.47
C ALA A 56 8.92 -1.28 6.66
N GLY A 57 8.92 -0.44 7.70
CA GLY A 57 7.78 0.41 8.05
C GLY A 57 7.70 1.72 7.27
N VAL A 58 8.81 2.24 6.73
CA VAL A 58 8.82 3.55 6.05
C VAL A 58 9.49 3.49 4.68
N VAL A 59 10.76 3.12 4.62
CA VAL A 59 11.55 3.26 3.38
C VAL A 59 10.98 2.38 2.27
N ARG A 60 10.74 1.11 2.54
CA ARG A 60 10.22 0.15 1.58
C ARG A 60 8.84 0.54 1.06
N PRO A 61 7.82 0.84 1.88
CA PRO A 61 6.53 1.33 1.42
C PRO A 61 6.62 2.56 0.51
N VAL A 62 7.45 3.53 0.86
CA VAL A 62 7.62 4.74 0.04
C VAL A 62 8.21 4.41 -1.33
N LEU A 63 9.26 3.57 -1.38
CA LEU A 63 9.89 3.16 -2.63
C LEU A 63 8.96 2.29 -3.48
N GLU A 64 8.23 1.35 -2.85
CA GLU A 64 7.28 0.49 -3.54
C GLU A 64 6.13 1.32 -4.14
N GLU A 65 5.55 2.27 -3.40
CA GLU A 65 4.51 3.13 -3.94
C GLU A 65 5.02 4.05 -5.06
N ALA A 66 6.23 4.61 -4.92
CA ALA A 66 6.84 5.39 -5.99
C ALA A 66 7.04 4.55 -7.26
N PHE A 67 7.46 3.29 -7.11
CA PHE A 67 7.65 2.38 -8.23
C PHE A 67 6.31 1.91 -8.84
N TYR A 68 5.42 1.30 -8.03
CA TYR A 68 4.20 0.70 -8.57
C TYR A 68 3.16 1.74 -9.01
N ARG A 69 2.94 2.82 -8.25
CA ARG A 69 1.93 3.85 -8.58
C ARG A 69 2.54 5.03 -9.32
N GLY A 70 3.77 5.38 -9.00
CA GLY A 70 4.49 6.47 -9.67
C GLY A 70 4.97 6.12 -11.07
N LEU A 71 5.42 4.87 -11.29
CA LEU A 71 5.99 4.43 -12.57
C LEU A 71 5.09 3.41 -13.28
N VAL A 72 4.91 2.21 -12.70
CA VAL A 72 4.25 1.08 -13.39
C VAL A 72 2.80 1.42 -13.75
N GLN A 73 2.00 1.90 -12.81
CA GLN A 73 0.60 2.24 -13.07
C GLN A 73 0.50 3.33 -14.13
N ARG A 74 1.29 4.39 -14.05
CA ARG A 74 1.27 5.48 -15.05
C ARG A 74 1.71 5.03 -16.44
N LEU A 75 2.66 4.09 -16.52
CA LEU A 75 3.05 3.52 -17.80
C LEU A 75 1.92 2.70 -18.40
N LEU A 76 1.29 1.84 -17.59
CA LEU A 76 0.15 1.03 -18.03
C LEU A 76 -1.08 1.89 -18.39
N GLU A 77 -1.30 3.01 -17.71
CA GLU A 77 -2.37 3.96 -18.06
C GLU A 77 -2.22 4.49 -19.49
N ARG A 78 -0.99 4.81 -19.90
CA ARG A 78 -0.70 5.28 -21.26
C ARG A 78 -0.87 4.19 -22.31
N LEU A 79 -0.63 2.93 -21.96
CA LEU A 79 -0.67 1.80 -22.89
C LEU A 79 -2.05 1.16 -23.02
N ALA A 80 -2.79 1.04 -21.92
CA ALA A 80 -4.02 0.24 -21.86
C ALA A 80 -5.21 0.96 -21.19
N GLY A 81 -5.00 2.19 -20.74
CA GLY A 81 -6.02 2.97 -20.02
C GLY A 81 -6.12 2.64 -18.52
N PRO A 82 -6.86 3.48 -17.75
CA PRO A 82 -6.79 3.48 -16.29
C PRO A 82 -7.28 2.19 -15.64
N ARG A 83 -8.34 1.55 -16.15
CA ARG A 83 -8.89 0.32 -15.57
C ARG A 83 -7.90 -0.84 -15.65
N TRP A 84 -7.25 -1.03 -16.81
CA TRP A 84 -6.26 -2.07 -17.01
C TRP A 84 -4.96 -1.77 -16.29
N ALA A 85 -4.59 -0.49 -16.16
CA ALA A 85 -3.46 -0.05 -15.38
C ALA A 85 -3.64 -0.39 -13.90
N LEU A 86 -4.82 -0.11 -13.33
CA LEU A 86 -5.15 -0.43 -11.95
C LEU A 86 -5.06 -1.95 -11.70
N ALA A 87 -5.68 -2.75 -12.56
CA ALA A 87 -5.62 -4.22 -12.42
C ALA A 87 -4.20 -4.75 -12.62
N GLY A 88 -3.52 -4.35 -13.67
CA GLY A 88 -2.18 -4.81 -14.02
C GLY A 88 -1.14 -4.50 -12.94
N GLN A 89 -1.11 -3.26 -12.44
CA GLN A 89 -0.18 -2.92 -11.35
C GLN A 89 -0.50 -3.69 -10.07
N ALA A 90 -1.78 -3.94 -9.75
CA ALA A 90 -2.17 -4.72 -8.58
C ALA A 90 -1.74 -6.19 -8.69
N VAL A 91 -1.84 -6.78 -9.89
CA VAL A 91 -1.32 -8.13 -10.16
C VAL A 91 0.19 -8.17 -9.94
N VAL A 92 0.94 -7.24 -10.55
CA VAL A 92 2.41 -7.21 -10.41
C VAL A 92 2.81 -6.99 -8.95
N PHE A 93 2.12 -6.09 -8.24
CA PHE A 93 2.35 -5.85 -6.81
C PHE A 93 2.08 -7.10 -5.97
N GLY A 94 0.95 -7.79 -6.20
CA GLY A 94 0.64 -9.04 -5.51
C GLY A 94 1.68 -10.13 -5.77
N LEU A 95 2.08 -10.33 -7.02
CA LEU A 95 3.07 -11.35 -7.40
C LEU A 95 4.47 -11.10 -6.81
N ALA A 96 4.81 -9.86 -6.45
CA ALA A 96 6.06 -9.52 -5.79
C ALA A 96 6.15 -10.03 -4.34
N HIS A 97 5.05 -10.57 -3.77
CA HIS A 97 5.01 -11.11 -2.42
C HIS A 97 5.35 -12.61 -2.39
N GLY A 98 5.82 -13.13 -1.24
CA GLY A 98 6.37 -14.48 -1.13
C GLY A 98 5.32 -15.59 -1.19
N THR A 99 4.42 -15.64 -0.24
CA THR A 99 3.43 -16.74 -0.08
C THR A 99 2.12 -16.46 -0.82
N VAL A 100 1.33 -17.48 -1.09
CA VAL A 100 0.01 -17.32 -1.74
C VAL A 100 -0.91 -16.38 -0.94
N PRO A 101 -1.06 -16.50 0.39
CA PRO A 101 -1.84 -15.53 1.17
C PRO A 101 -1.33 -14.10 1.03
N GLN A 102 -0.01 -13.90 1.08
CA GLN A 102 0.59 -12.58 0.90
C GLN A 102 0.37 -12.01 -0.52
N LYS A 103 0.39 -12.87 -1.55
CA LYS A 103 0.08 -12.45 -2.94
C LYS A 103 -1.36 -11.98 -3.08
N LEU A 104 -2.31 -12.71 -2.50
CA LEU A 104 -3.74 -12.34 -2.51
C LEU A 104 -3.97 -11.03 -1.75
N TYR A 105 -3.38 -10.90 -0.57
CA TYR A 105 -3.44 -9.68 0.21
C TYR A 105 -2.79 -8.51 -0.54
N GLY A 106 -1.59 -8.71 -1.09
CA GLY A 106 -0.88 -7.71 -1.88
C GLY A 106 -1.68 -7.28 -3.12
N PHE A 107 -2.34 -8.19 -3.82
CA PHE A 107 -3.23 -7.86 -4.92
C PHE A 107 -4.39 -6.97 -4.49
N ALA A 108 -5.10 -7.35 -3.41
CA ALA A 108 -6.22 -6.56 -2.88
C ALA A 108 -5.77 -5.16 -2.43
N MET A 109 -4.65 -5.08 -1.70
CA MET A 109 -4.04 -3.79 -1.32
C MET A 109 -3.54 -3.02 -2.54
N GLY A 110 -3.04 -3.71 -3.55
CA GLY A 110 -2.66 -3.14 -4.84
C GLY A 110 -3.79 -2.36 -5.49
N LEU A 111 -5.00 -2.92 -5.49
CA LEU A 111 -6.20 -2.25 -6.00
C LEU A 111 -6.56 -1.00 -5.18
N VAL A 112 -6.57 -1.10 -3.85
CA VAL A 112 -6.93 0.01 -2.95
C VAL A 112 -5.95 1.18 -3.08
N LEU A 113 -4.65 0.88 -3.03
CA LEU A 113 -3.60 1.90 -3.09
C LEU A 113 -3.48 2.51 -4.49
N GLY A 114 -3.70 1.71 -5.55
CA GLY A 114 -3.73 2.18 -6.93
C GLY A 114 -4.92 3.10 -7.20
N ASP A 115 -6.12 2.75 -6.74
CA ASP A 115 -7.31 3.59 -6.81
C ASP A 115 -7.14 4.91 -6.02
N CYS A 116 -6.49 4.82 -4.84
CA CYS A 116 -6.12 5.99 -4.05
C CYS A 116 -5.20 6.94 -4.83
N ALA A 117 -4.15 6.41 -5.46
CA ALA A 117 -3.21 7.20 -6.24
C ALA A 117 -3.88 7.85 -7.46
N GLU A 118 -4.74 7.12 -8.18
CA GLU A 118 -5.51 7.63 -9.31
C GLU A 118 -6.44 8.78 -8.90
N LYS A 119 -7.24 8.58 -7.86
CA LYS A 119 -8.27 9.55 -7.43
C LYS A 119 -7.70 10.77 -6.71
N THR A 120 -6.59 10.60 -5.97
CA THR A 120 -5.91 11.72 -5.31
C THR A 120 -4.94 12.45 -6.24
N GLY A 121 -4.53 11.80 -7.33
CA GLY A 121 -3.49 12.28 -8.24
C GLY A 121 -2.09 12.30 -7.60
N ARG A 122 -1.89 11.59 -6.48
CA ARG A 122 -0.65 11.61 -5.69
C ARG A 122 -0.30 10.22 -5.16
N VAL A 123 0.99 9.95 -5.04
CA VAL A 123 1.52 8.68 -4.53
C VAL A 123 1.57 8.64 -3.00
N TRP A 124 1.87 9.78 -2.36
CA TRP A 124 2.12 9.83 -0.91
C TRP A 124 0.95 9.35 -0.02
N PRO A 125 -0.37 9.54 -0.37
CA PRO A 125 -1.44 9.01 0.46
C PRO A 125 -1.44 7.49 0.52
N GLY A 126 -1.15 6.83 -0.61
CA GLY A 126 -0.94 5.38 -0.67
C GLY A 126 0.27 4.95 0.17
N ALA A 127 1.38 5.68 0.07
CA ALA A 127 2.58 5.41 0.87
C ALA A 127 2.33 5.51 2.37
N ALA A 128 1.53 6.49 2.80
CA ALA A 128 1.14 6.61 4.21
C ALA A 128 0.30 5.41 4.69
N LEU A 129 -0.73 5.02 3.93
CA LEU A 129 -1.55 3.84 4.25
C LEU A 129 -0.72 2.56 4.26
N HIS A 130 0.15 2.38 3.28
CA HIS A 130 1.04 1.22 3.19
C HIS A 130 2.03 1.17 4.38
N SER A 131 2.60 2.31 4.76
CA SER A 131 3.46 2.39 5.95
C SER A 131 2.70 2.03 7.23
N ILE A 132 1.47 2.53 7.40
CA ILE A 132 0.60 2.17 8.54
C ILE A 132 0.38 0.65 8.58
N ASN A 133 0.09 0.02 7.42
CA ASN A 133 -0.06 -1.43 7.34
C ASN A 133 1.19 -2.16 7.86
N ASN A 134 2.35 -1.78 7.36
CA ASN A 134 3.60 -2.44 7.74
C ASN A 134 3.93 -2.26 9.23
N TRP A 135 3.58 -1.10 9.81
CA TRP A 135 3.71 -0.89 11.25
C TRP A 135 2.74 -1.76 12.06
N ILE A 136 1.49 -1.96 11.60
CA ILE A 136 0.53 -2.87 12.24
C ILE A 136 1.05 -4.31 12.20
N VAL A 137 1.56 -4.76 11.04
CA VAL A 137 2.16 -6.10 10.90
C VAL A 137 3.37 -6.25 11.83
N LEU A 138 4.27 -5.28 11.86
CA LEU A 138 5.45 -5.29 12.72
C LEU A 138 5.06 -5.35 14.22
N ALA A 139 4.09 -4.53 14.64
CA ALA A 139 3.55 -4.56 16.00
C ALA A 139 2.93 -5.92 16.35
N GLY A 140 2.21 -6.54 15.40
CA GLY A 140 1.67 -7.89 15.54
C GLY A 140 2.76 -8.94 15.73
N CYS A 141 3.86 -8.86 14.97
CA CYS A 141 5.03 -9.74 15.13
C CYS A 141 5.68 -9.55 16.50
N LEU A 142 5.85 -8.31 16.96
CA LEU A 142 6.42 -8.00 18.28
C LEU A 142 5.52 -8.50 19.43
N ALA A 143 4.21 -8.44 19.28
CA ALA A 143 3.26 -8.96 20.26
C ALA A 143 3.13 -10.50 20.24
N GLY A 144 3.89 -11.21 19.37
CA GLY A 144 3.78 -12.66 19.19
C GLY A 144 2.50 -13.08 18.45
N ARG A 145 1.78 -12.14 17.87
CA ARG A 145 0.57 -12.34 17.05
C ARG A 145 0.98 -12.15 15.60
N GLY A 146 1.23 -13.25 14.88
CA GLY A 146 1.43 -13.17 13.44
C GLY A 146 0.14 -12.62 12.78
N VAL A 147 0.26 -11.69 11.84
CA VAL A 147 -0.81 -11.23 10.95
C VAL A 147 -0.47 -11.66 9.54
#